data_369304227479c32cb7392c147a1c5eb2
#
_entry.id   369304227479c32cb7392c147a1c5eb2
#
_cell.length_a   1.000
_cell.length_b   1.000
_cell.length_c   1.000
_cell.angle_alpha   90.00
_cell.angle_beta   90.00
_cell.angle_gamma   90.00
#
_symmetry.space_group_name_H-M   'P 1'
#
loop_
_entity.id
_entity.type
_entity.pdbx_description
1 polymer ?
#
loop_
_entity_poly.entity_id
_entity_poly.type
_entity_poly.pdbx_seq_one_letter_code
_entity_poly.pdbx_strand_id
1 'polypeptide(L)'
;ARIKSWSFIIDDPKGRAFWKTSGKSQITERIVWDGLSNVQKDDNGNAERVQSAMDYPYTFTVTDDLGMTSTVKGVIPVDVLVIRDGNVLKMAVPSTIFESDSANFQTANAKLDAEKVAKNIQILNRIADILKKFKDYKVTVEGHANKLTDNPEEETTDNPREWGRASKPLSKER
;
A
#
# COMPACT_ATOMS: atom_id res chain seq x y z
N ALA A 1 13.29 -0.15 37.83
CA ALA A 1 14.03 0.12 36.58
C ALA A 1 13.47 1.40 35.95
N ARG A 2 14.36 2.25 35.44
CA ARG A 2 13.97 3.47 34.74
C ARG A 2 14.07 3.23 33.23
N ILE A 3 13.22 3.88 32.43
CA ILE A 3 13.31 3.77 30.99
C ILE A 3 14.59 4.47 30.52
N LYS A 4 15.44 3.73 29.79
CA LYS A 4 16.63 4.23 29.14
C LYS A 4 16.33 4.75 27.74
N SER A 5 15.58 3.95 26.96
CA SER A 5 15.22 4.29 25.60
C SER A 5 13.96 3.55 25.17
N TRP A 6 13.33 4.06 24.15
CA TRP A 6 12.20 3.41 23.50
C TRP A 6 12.22 3.66 21.99
N SER A 7 11.60 2.78 21.23
CA SER A 7 11.39 2.91 19.80
C SER A 7 10.00 2.45 19.40
N PHE A 8 9.43 3.12 18.42
CA PHE A 8 8.17 2.76 17.80
C PHE A 8 8.36 2.70 16.28
N ILE A 9 8.12 1.54 15.71
CA ILE A 9 8.30 1.28 14.28
C ILE A 9 6.96 0.80 13.74
N ILE A 10 6.54 1.38 12.63
CA ILE A 10 5.40 0.93 11.84
C ILE A 10 5.97 0.38 10.55
N ASP A 11 5.59 -0.83 10.20
CA ASP A 11 5.99 -1.48 8.96
C ASP A 11 4.90 -1.35 7.89
N ASP A 12 5.29 -1.36 6.63
CA ASP A 12 4.34 -1.48 5.53
C ASP A 12 3.76 -2.92 5.45
N PRO A 13 2.71 -3.15 4.66
CA PRO A 13 2.13 -4.49 4.50
C PRO A 13 3.09 -5.55 3.92
N LYS A 14 4.25 -5.13 3.40
CA LYS A 14 5.34 -6.00 2.92
C LYS A 14 6.40 -6.27 3.99
N GLY A 15 6.23 -5.74 5.21
CA GLY A 15 7.15 -5.91 6.33
C GLY A 15 8.39 -5.01 6.28
N ARG A 16 8.40 -3.96 5.46
CA ARG A 16 9.48 -2.98 5.41
C ARG A 16 9.15 -1.80 6.31
N ALA A 17 10.14 -1.26 7.01
CA ALA A 17 9.93 -0.08 7.84
C ALA A 17 9.31 1.07 7.03
N PHE A 18 8.18 1.58 7.50
CA PHE A 18 7.42 2.66 6.87
C PHE A 18 7.56 3.97 7.67
N TRP A 19 7.39 3.89 8.97
CA TRP A 19 7.53 5.04 9.84
C TRP A 19 8.22 4.63 11.15
N LYS A 20 9.06 5.49 11.70
CA LYS A 20 9.77 5.22 12.94
C LYS A 20 9.95 6.46 13.77
N THR A 21 9.86 6.30 15.07
CA THR A 21 10.24 7.30 16.06
C THR A 21 10.88 6.62 17.27
N SER A 22 11.64 7.37 18.03
CA SER A 22 12.31 6.87 19.22
C SER A 22 12.58 8.01 20.21
N GLY A 23 12.86 7.65 21.44
CA GLY A 23 13.20 8.61 22.47
C GLY A 23 14.05 8.00 23.59
N LYS A 24 14.48 8.85 24.53
CA LYS A 24 15.26 8.47 25.71
C LYS A 24 14.51 8.89 26.97
N SER A 25 14.69 8.12 28.04
CA SER A 25 14.31 8.39 29.42
C SER A 25 12.81 8.53 29.71
N GLN A 26 12.03 9.16 28.87
CA GLN A 26 10.59 9.36 29.08
C GLN A 26 9.82 9.00 27.82
N ILE A 27 8.74 8.25 27.99
CA ILE A 27 7.81 7.98 26.90
C ILE A 27 6.84 9.16 26.80
N THR A 28 6.63 9.68 25.61
CA THR A 28 5.59 10.68 25.35
C THR A 28 4.22 10.05 25.59
N GLU A 29 3.33 10.75 26.28
CA GLU A 29 1.96 10.27 26.56
C GLU A 29 1.19 9.94 25.27
N ARG A 30 1.55 10.61 24.16
CA ARG A 30 0.89 10.44 22.87
C ARG A 30 1.90 10.49 21.72
N ILE A 31 1.88 9.46 20.91
CA ILE A 31 2.58 9.44 19.61
C ILE A 31 1.52 9.67 18.53
N VAL A 32 1.74 10.69 17.69
CA VAL A 32 0.84 11.03 16.57
C VAL A 32 1.53 10.67 15.27
N TRP A 33 0.81 9.94 14.42
CA TRP A 33 1.23 9.60 13.08
C TRP A 33 0.16 10.07 12.09
N ASP A 34 0.57 10.78 11.06
CA ASP A 34 -0.29 11.37 10.02
C ASP A 34 -0.53 10.47 8.81
N GLY A 35 -0.02 9.22 8.86
CA GLY A 35 -0.11 8.29 7.74
C GLY A 35 0.94 8.52 6.65
N LEU A 36 1.92 9.41 6.88
CA LEU A 36 3.05 9.59 5.98
C LEU A 36 4.25 8.77 6.46
N SER A 37 5.01 8.25 5.52
CA SER A 37 6.29 7.61 5.79
C SER A 37 7.38 8.63 6.08
N ASN A 38 8.23 8.37 7.07
CA ASN A 38 9.48 9.10 7.25
C ASN A 38 10.70 8.28 6.80
N VAL A 39 10.46 7.12 6.15
CA VAL A 39 11.49 6.18 5.69
C VAL A 39 11.41 5.96 4.18
N GLN A 40 10.20 5.82 3.64
CA GLN A 40 9.95 5.49 2.24
C GLN A 40 9.44 6.71 1.47
N LYS A 41 9.75 6.74 0.18
CA LYS A 41 9.32 7.79 -0.75
C LYS A 41 8.56 7.18 -1.92
N ASP A 42 7.62 7.95 -2.46
CA ASP A 42 6.94 7.63 -3.71
C ASP A 42 7.85 7.90 -4.94
N ASP A 43 7.37 7.55 -6.12
CA ASP A 43 8.11 7.72 -7.38
C ASP A 43 8.45 9.19 -7.70
N ASN A 44 7.78 10.14 -7.06
CA ASN A 44 8.02 11.58 -7.20
C ASN A 44 8.98 12.13 -6.12
N GLY A 45 9.47 11.26 -5.22
CA GLY A 45 10.37 11.62 -4.12
C GLY A 45 9.68 12.22 -2.90
N ASN A 46 8.35 12.27 -2.85
CA ASN A 46 7.59 12.69 -1.67
C ASN A 46 7.50 11.54 -0.65
N ALA A 47 7.18 11.87 0.61
CA ALA A 47 6.91 10.86 1.62
C ALA A 47 5.77 9.92 1.15
N GLU A 48 6.02 8.61 1.15
CA GLU A 48 4.99 7.64 0.79
C GLU A 48 3.83 7.72 1.80
N ARG A 49 2.61 7.54 1.31
CA ARG A 49 1.39 7.63 2.11
C ARG A 49 0.77 6.25 2.28
N VAL A 50 0.15 6.01 3.44
CA VAL A 50 -0.63 4.78 3.67
C VAL A 50 -1.72 4.61 2.63
N GLN A 51 -2.03 3.37 2.32
CA GLN A 51 -3.08 2.99 1.39
C GLN A 51 -4.33 2.54 2.16
N SER A 52 -5.50 2.81 1.60
CA SER A 52 -6.77 2.33 2.13
C SER A 52 -6.86 0.81 2.04
N ALA A 53 -7.66 0.20 2.92
CA ALA A 53 -7.87 -1.24 3.00
C ALA A 53 -6.59 -2.07 3.30
N MET A 54 -5.58 -1.45 3.92
CA MET A 54 -4.33 -2.12 4.29
C MET A 54 -4.08 -2.05 5.79
N ASP A 55 -3.34 -3.03 6.26
CA ASP A 55 -2.93 -3.13 7.66
C ASP A 55 -1.44 -2.82 7.81
N TYR A 56 -1.12 -1.98 8.79
CA TYR A 56 0.24 -1.54 9.08
C TYR A 56 0.66 -2.12 10.44
N PRO A 57 1.45 -3.19 10.46
CA PRO A 57 1.99 -3.75 11.70
C PRO A 57 2.88 -2.75 12.43
N TYR A 58 2.87 -2.76 13.75
CA TYR A 58 3.79 -1.96 14.53
C TYR A 58 4.51 -2.77 15.60
N THR A 59 5.68 -2.29 15.97
CA THR A 59 6.49 -2.80 17.06
C THR A 59 6.88 -1.63 17.96
N PHE A 60 6.51 -1.71 19.24
CA PHE A 60 6.94 -0.78 20.27
C PHE A 60 7.88 -1.48 21.22
N THR A 61 9.09 -0.96 21.38
CA THR A 61 10.13 -1.55 22.21
C THR A 61 10.61 -0.54 23.23
N VAL A 62 10.73 -0.98 24.48
CA VAL A 62 11.27 -0.20 25.60
C VAL A 62 12.46 -0.93 26.20
N THR A 63 13.54 -0.21 26.46
CA THR A 63 14.74 -0.73 27.13
C THR A 63 14.94 0.06 28.41
N ASP A 64 15.16 -0.63 29.52
CA ASP A 64 15.43 -0.04 30.83
C ASP A 64 16.93 0.25 31.07
N ASP A 65 17.23 0.84 32.20
CA ASP A 65 18.60 1.17 32.64
C ASP A 65 19.47 -0.05 32.96
N LEU A 66 18.84 -1.22 33.19
CA LEU A 66 19.50 -2.52 33.37
C LEU A 66 19.76 -3.25 32.05
N GLY A 67 19.27 -2.71 30.93
CA GLY A 67 19.41 -3.31 29.60
C GLY A 67 18.32 -4.34 29.27
N MET A 68 17.29 -4.48 30.11
CA MET A 68 16.16 -5.36 29.84
C MET A 68 15.24 -4.70 28.81
N THR A 69 14.74 -5.51 27.88
CA THR A 69 13.89 -5.04 26.76
C THR A 69 12.52 -5.68 26.82
N SER A 70 11.49 -4.85 26.71
CA SER A 70 10.09 -5.27 26.55
C SER A 70 9.57 -4.79 25.21
N THR A 71 8.82 -5.66 24.52
CA THR A 71 8.28 -5.38 23.18
C THR A 71 6.80 -5.67 23.12
N VAL A 72 6.05 -4.73 22.54
CA VAL A 72 4.63 -4.88 22.20
C VAL A 72 4.48 -4.78 20.70
N LYS A 73 3.68 -5.66 20.12
CA LYS A 73 3.34 -5.67 18.69
C LYS A 73 1.84 -5.55 18.50
N GLY A 74 1.43 -4.93 17.43
CA GLY A 74 0.04 -4.82 17.04
C GLY A 74 -0.09 -4.40 15.58
N VAL A 75 -1.31 -4.04 15.21
CA VAL A 75 -1.65 -3.66 13.82
C VAL A 75 -2.47 -2.38 13.86
N ILE A 76 -2.16 -1.46 12.96
CA ILE A 76 -2.96 -0.26 12.69
C ILE A 76 -3.76 -0.54 11.41
N PRO A 77 -5.07 -0.81 11.49
CA PRO A 77 -5.88 -0.99 10.29
C PRO A 77 -6.16 0.38 9.67
N VAL A 78 -5.84 0.52 8.39
CA VAL A 78 -6.22 1.70 7.61
C VAL A 78 -7.43 1.33 6.74
N ASP A 79 -8.63 1.68 7.22
CA ASP A 79 -9.86 1.37 6.48
C ASP A 79 -10.01 2.26 5.26
N VAL A 80 -9.95 3.58 5.45
CA VAL A 80 -10.07 4.56 4.38
C VAL A 80 -9.10 5.69 4.59
N LEU A 81 -8.33 6.00 3.56
CA LEU A 81 -7.70 7.28 3.42
C LEU A 81 -8.39 8.05 2.29
N VAL A 82 -9.14 9.07 2.63
CA VAL A 82 -9.78 9.97 1.66
C VAL A 82 -8.99 11.27 1.60
N ILE A 83 -8.53 11.61 0.42
CA ILE A 83 -7.84 12.86 0.14
C ILE A 83 -8.81 13.77 -0.59
N ARG A 84 -9.05 14.96 -0.06
CA ARG A 84 -9.87 15.96 -0.74
C ARG A 84 -9.03 16.72 -1.75
N ASP A 85 -9.48 16.69 -2.99
CA ASP A 85 -8.90 17.45 -4.10
C ASP A 85 -10.02 18.29 -4.74
N GLY A 86 -10.14 19.54 -4.32
CA GLY A 86 -11.28 20.39 -4.68
C GLY A 86 -12.62 19.78 -4.24
N ASN A 87 -13.49 19.50 -5.21
CA ASN A 87 -14.79 18.86 -5.00
C ASN A 87 -14.76 17.33 -5.17
N VAL A 88 -13.60 16.75 -5.42
CA VAL A 88 -13.42 15.31 -5.59
C VAL A 88 -12.81 14.72 -4.34
N LEU A 89 -13.33 13.58 -3.91
CA LEU A 89 -12.72 12.75 -2.88
C LEU A 89 -11.96 11.63 -3.58
N LYS A 90 -10.65 11.58 -3.37
CA LYS A 90 -9.77 10.53 -3.90
C LYS A 90 -9.46 9.51 -2.82
N MET A 91 -9.51 8.24 -3.15
CA MET A 91 -9.13 7.14 -2.28
C MET A 91 -7.96 6.40 -2.92
N ALA A 92 -6.81 6.39 -2.23
CA ALA A 92 -5.68 5.57 -2.63
C ALA A 92 -5.96 4.12 -2.22
N VAL A 93 -5.91 3.20 -3.17
CA VAL A 93 -6.10 1.76 -2.95
C VAL A 93 -4.85 0.99 -3.36
N PRO A 94 -4.57 -0.16 -2.75
CA PRO A 94 -3.47 -1.02 -3.18
C PRO A 94 -3.65 -1.48 -4.62
N SER A 95 -2.54 -1.66 -5.31
CA SER A 95 -2.56 -2.22 -6.66
C SER A 95 -3.11 -3.65 -6.64
N THR A 96 -4.09 -3.92 -7.49
CA THR A 96 -4.56 -5.28 -7.78
C THR A 96 -3.50 -6.00 -8.62
N ILE A 97 -3.18 -7.23 -8.26
CA ILE A 97 -2.20 -8.04 -8.98
C ILE A 97 -2.93 -8.76 -10.11
N PHE A 98 -2.57 -8.44 -11.34
CA PHE A 98 -3.11 -9.08 -12.54
C PHE A 98 -2.15 -10.16 -13.06
N GLU A 99 -2.71 -11.10 -13.79
CA GLU A 99 -1.91 -11.97 -14.66
C GLU A 99 -1.19 -11.12 -15.72
N SER A 100 0.03 -11.47 -16.06
CA SER A 100 0.80 -10.75 -17.08
C SER A 100 0.03 -10.74 -18.41
N ASP A 101 -0.04 -9.58 -19.02
CA ASP A 101 -0.73 -9.35 -20.31
C ASP A 101 -2.22 -9.70 -20.32
N SER A 102 -2.89 -9.58 -19.19
CA SER A 102 -4.28 -10.00 -19.02
C SER A 102 -5.03 -9.08 -18.07
N ALA A 103 -6.35 -9.07 -18.18
CA ALA A 103 -7.26 -8.49 -17.20
C ALA A 103 -7.64 -9.48 -16.08
N ASN A 104 -7.11 -10.70 -16.12
CA ASN A 104 -7.40 -11.71 -15.10
C ASN A 104 -6.73 -11.36 -13.76
N PHE A 105 -7.53 -11.23 -12.71
CA PHE A 105 -7.09 -11.03 -11.32
C PHE A 105 -7.84 -11.94 -10.33
N GLN A 106 -8.80 -12.73 -10.83
CA GLN A 106 -9.74 -13.51 -10.02
C GLN A 106 -9.54 -15.01 -10.13
N THR A 107 -8.90 -15.48 -11.20
CA THR A 107 -8.77 -16.91 -11.46
C THR A 107 -7.30 -17.32 -11.37
N ALA A 108 -7.01 -18.23 -10.45
CA ALA A 108 -5.67 -18.76 -10.29
C ALA A 108 -5.29 -19.67 -11.47
N ASN A 109 -4.04 -19.51 -11.94
CA ASN A 109 -3.45 -20.32 -12.99
C ASN A 109 -1.91 -20.33 -12.86
N ALA A 110 -1.20 -20.86 -13.86
CA ALA A 110 0.26 -20.94 -13.85
C ALA A 110 0.99 -19.57 -13.77
N LYS A 111 0.33 -18.46 -14.15
CA LYS A 111 0.89 -17.11 -14.15
C LYS A 111 0.40 -16.24 -12.97
N LEU A 112 -0.72 -16.60 -12.38
CA LEU A 112 -1.32 -15.91 -11.22
C LEU A 112 -1.68 -16.94 -10.15
N ASP A 113 -0.89 -17.02 -9.10
CA ASP A 113 -1.08 -18.00 -8.02
C ASP A 113 -2.32 -17.71 -7.15
N ALA A 114 -2.79 -18.75 -6.47
CA ALA A 114 -4.01 -18.69 -5.66
C ALA A 114 -3.89 -17.71 -4.47
N GLU A 115 -2.69 -17.51 -3.93
CA GLU A 115 -2.46 -16.57 -2.82
C GLU A 115 -2.66 -15.12 -3.27
N LYS A 116 -2.14 -14.76 -4.43
CA LYS A 116 -2.35 -13.43 -5.03
C LYS A 116 -3.80 -13.18 -5.36
N VAL A 117 -4.50 -14.18 -5.91
CA VAL A 117 -5.95 -14.11 -6.16
C VAL A 117 -6.71 -13.88 -4.86
N ALA A 118 -6.45 -14.67 -3.82
CA ALA A 118 -7.11 -14.52 -2.52
C ALA A 118 -6.88 -13.11 -1.93
N LYS A 119 -5.65 -12.59 -2.03
CA LYS A 119 -5.31 -11.25 -1.58
C LYS A 119 -6.06 -10.15 -2.38
N ASN A 120 -6.14 -10.29 -3.70
CA ASN A 120 -6.93 -9.38 -4.53
C ASN A 120 -8.39 -9.34 -4.08
N ILE A 121 -9.01 -10.49 -3.91
CA ILE A 121 -10.42 -10.61 -3.50
C ILE A 121 -10.63 -10.01 -2.11
N GLN A 122 -9.74 -10.27 -1.17
CA GLN A 122 -9.81 -9.69 0.18
C GLN A 122 -9.77 -8.16 0.15
N ILE A 123 -8.83 -7.57 -0.60
CA ILE A 123 -8.69 -6.12 -0.74
C ILE A 123 -9.95 -5.52 -1.39
N LEU A 124 -10.43 -6.11 -2.48
CA LEU A 124 -11.61 -5.62 -3.19
C LEU A 124 -12.89 -5.70 -2.35
N ASN A 125 -13.07 -6.77 -1.58
CA ASN A 125 -14.19 -6.88 -0.65
C ASN A 125 -14.13 -5.77 0.42
N ARG A 126 -12.96 -5.53 0.99
CA ARG A 126 -12.77 -4.46 1.98
C ARG A 126 -13.05 -3.07 1.38
N ILE A 127 -12.61 -2.82 0.14
CA ILE A 127 -12.94 -1.58 -0.60
C ILE A 127 -14.45 -1.47 -0.84
N ALA A 128 -15.11 -2.55 -1.25
CA ALA A 128 -16.55 -2.57 -1.47
C ALA A 128 -17.33 -2.23 -0.18
N ASP A 129 -16.91 -2.77 0.97
CA ASP A 129 -17.53 -2.45 2.27
C ASP A 129 -17.32 -0.99 2.68
N ILE A 130 -16.18 -0.42 2.34
CA ILE A 130 -15.91 1.00 2.52
C ILE A 130 -16.83 1.85 1.64
N LEU A 131 -16.93 1.53 0.34
CA LEU A 131 -17.75 2.28 -0.61
C LEU A 131 -19.24 2.25 -0.26
N LYS A 132 -19.73 1.19 0.38
CA LYS A 132 -21.11 1.13 0.90
C LYS A 132 -21.42 2.24 1.91
N LYS A 133 -20.42 2.80 2.57
CA LYS A 133 -20.56 3.94 3.49
C LYS A 133 -20.73 5.29 2.77
N PHE A 134 -20.43 5.35 1.47
CA PHE A 134 -20.42 6.55 0.63
C PHE A 134 -21.50 6.50 -0.46
N LYS A 135 -22.72 6.09 -0.12
CA LYS A 135 -23.82 5.84 -1.06
C LYS A 135 -24.22 7.07 -1.91
N ASP A 136 -24.00 8.27 -1.38
CA ASP A 136 -24.40 9.52 -2.03
C ASP A 136 -23.33 10.06 -3.00
N TYR A 137 -22.22 9.34 -3.16
CA TYR A 137 -21.12 9.74 -4.03
C TYR A 137 -21.11 8.92 -5.31
N LYS A 138 -20.84 9.59 -6.43
CA LYS A 138 -20.52 8.92 -7.69
C LYS A 138 -19.09 8.41 -7.63
N VAL A 139 -18.91 7.12 -7.86
CA VAL A 139 -17.58 6.49 -7.88
C VAL A 139 -17.05 6.45 -9.30
N THR A 140 -15.81 6.91 -9.49
CA THR A 140 -15.03 6.72 -10.71
C THR A 140 -13.81 5.89 -10.35
N VAL A 141 -13.58 4.82 -11.10
CA VAL A 141 -12.40 3.97 -10.93
C VAL A 141 -11.41 4.30 -12.04
N GLU A 142 -10.18 4.62 -11.66
CA GLU A 142 -9.08 4.86 -12.59
C GLU A 142 -8.09 3.69 -12.51
N GLY A 143 -7.87 3.00 -13.63
CA GLY A 143 -6.88 1.96 -13.76
C GLY A 143 -5.63 2.50 -14.47
N HIS A 144 -4.45 2.13 -13.94
CA HIS A 144 -3.17 2.48 -14.53
C HIS A 144 -2.41 1.20 -14.87
N ALA A 145 -1.84 1.14 -16.07
CA ALA A 145 -0.94 0.09 -16.50
C ALA A 145 0.41 0.70 -16.87
N ASN A 146 1.49 0.08 -16.41
CA ASN A 146 2.83 0.51 -16.77
C ASN A 146 3.11 0.13 -18.23
N LYS A 147 3.80 1.01 -18.95
CA LYS A 147 4.38 0.71 -20.23
C LYS A 147 5.60 -0.20 -20.01
N LEU A 148 5.69 -1.30 -20.75
CA LEU A 148 6.76 -2.29 -20.56
C LEU A 148 8.10 -1.82 -21.11
N THR A 149 8.08 -0.94 -22.14
CA THR A 149 9.29 -0.34 -22.69
C THR A 149 9.03 1.07 -23.18
N ASP A 150 10.00 1.95 -23.01
CA ASP A 150 10.04 3.28 -23.61
C ASP A 150 10.93 3.35 -24.85
N ASN A 151 11.56 2.23 -25.22
CA ASN A 151 12.48 2.18 -26.36
C ASN A 151 11.73 1.89 -27.66
N PRO A 152 11.61 2.88 -28.57
CA PRO A 152 10.96 2.67 -29.86
C PRO A 152 11.70 1.66 -30.78
N GLU A 153 12.99 1.37 -30.51
CA GLU A 153 13.76 0.40 -31.26
C GLU A 153 13.48 -1.06 -30.86
N GLU A 154 12.82 -1.28 -29.72
CA GLU A 154 12.29 -2.58 -29.32
C GLU A 154 10.93 -2.89 -29.97
N GLU A 155 10.41 -1.96 -30.79
CA GLU A 155 9.34 -2.17 -31.77
C GLU A 155 9.77 -3.11 -32.90
N THR A 156 10.37 -4.22 -32.61
CA THR A 156 10.70 -5.16 -33.62
C THR A 156 9.54 -6.10 -33.92
N THR A 157 9.43 -6.50 -35.18
CA THR A 157 8.45 -7.47 -35.69
C THR A 157 8.47 -8.81 -34.93
N ASP A 158 9.48 -9.05 -34.10
CA ASP A 158 9.68 -10.32 -33.39
C ASP A 158 8.92 -10.41 -32.06
N ASN A 159 8.38 -9.31 -31.53
CA ASN A 159 7.54 -9.32 -30.34
C ASN A 159 6.24 -8.48 -30.48
N PRO A 160 5.36 -8.84 -31.41
CA PRO A 160 4.12 -8.10 -31.70
C PRO A 160 3.13 -8.14 -30.54
N ARG A 161 3.34 -8.99 -29.51
CA ARG A 161 2.44 -9.11 -28.36
C ARG A 161 2.62 -8.00 -27.32
N GLU A 162 3.81 -7.47 -27.14
CA GLU A 162 4.08 -6.36 -26.22
C GLU A 162 3.61 -5.03 -26.81
N TRP A 163 3.57 -4.92 -28.12
CA TRP A 163 3.19 -3.71 -28.86
C TRP A 163 1.73 -3.65 -29.27
N GLY A 164 1.10 -4.76 -29.52
CA GLY A 164 -0.32 -4.80 -29.88
C GLY A 164 -1.27 -4.38 -28.75
N ARG A 165 -0.78 -4.24 -27.52
CA ARG A 165 -1.54 -3.78 -26.38
C ARG A 165 -0.95 -2.48 -25.83
N ALA A 166 -1.41 -1.36 -26.38
CA ALA A 166 -1.14 -0.08 -25.75
C ALA A 166 -1.62 -0.12 -24.29
N SER A 167 -0.86 0.48 -23.37
CA SER A 167 -1.18 0.53 -21.94
C SER A 167 -2.59 1.07 -21.65
N LYS A 168 -3.15 1.93 -22.50
CA LYS A 168 -4.52 2.45 -22.40
C LYS A 168 -5.62 1.41 -22.57
N PRO A 169 -5.62 0.54 -23.62
CA PRO A 169 -6.58 -0.57 -23.71
C PRO A 169 -6.50 -1.49 -22.50
N LEU A 170 -5.30 -1.90 -22.09
CA LEU A 170 -5.12 -2.78 -20.94
C LEU A 170 -5.62 -2.14 -19.63
N SER A 171 -5.37 -0.86 -19.45
CA SER A 171 -5.88 -0.08 -18.31
C SER A 171 -7.41 0.03 -18.27
N LYS A 172 -8.08 -0.01 -19.43
CA LYS A 172 -9.56 -0.02 -19.51
C LYS A 172 -10.17 -1.38 -19.24
N GLU A 173 -9.42 -2.46 -19.51
CA GLU A 173 -9.83 -3.83 -19.22
C GLU A 173 -9.67 -4.18 -17.73
N ARG A 174 -8.79 -3.49 -17.02
CA ARG A 174 -8.51 -3.63 -15.59
C ARG A 174 -9.32 -2.67 -14.74
#